data_a5e502542b3fac29f96c9704f1465e56
#
_entry.id   a5e502542b3fac29f96c9704f1465e56
#
_cell.length_a   1.000
_cell.length_b   1.000
_cell.length_c   1.000
_cell.angle_alpha   90.00
_cell.angle_beta   90.00
_cell.angle_gamma   90.00
#
_symmetry.space_group_name_H-M   'P 1'
#
loop_
_entity.id
_entity.type
_entity.pdbx_description
1 polymer ?
#
loop_
_entity_poly.entity_id
_entity_poly.type
_entity_poly.pdbx_seq_one_letter_code
_entity_poly.pdbx_strand_id
1 'polypeptide(L)'
;MTFDNSKSIINFRIKLFFVTILALAWLAIAYVIKLIKFPLLGIEDGIWTLVIIAIWILVAFLPMILNYQFIYFSDDGESIIFRFFNAGIVGGKKNSVEISKRTFAGFKTESKYFGLSRSIIIFQQVGNNIAKYPPIHISALTRDQRNKMLQSLTMYAPKA
;
A
#
# COMPACT_ATOMS: atom_id res chain seq x y z
N MET A 1 8.23 18.70 7.94
CA MET A 1 8.78 17.42 7.39
C MET A 1 7.92 16.98 6.21
N THR A 2 8.56 16.64 5.09
CA THR A 2 7.85 16.19 3.87
C THR A 2 8.43 14.89 3.35
N PHE A 3 7.59 13.94 2.96
CA PHE A 3 7.99 12.70 2.31
C PHE A 3 6.86 12.09 1.50
N ASP A 4 7.20 11.15 0.62
CA ASP A 4 6.27 10.27 -0.06
C ASP A 4 6.75 8.81 -0.05
N ASN A 5 5.91 7.88 -0.46
CA ASN A 5 6.23 6.46 -0.55
C ASN A 5 6.42 5.95 -1.98
N SER A 6 6.78 6.82 -2.93
CA SER A 6 7.01 6.46 -4.33
C SER A 6 7.95 5.26 -4.47
N LYS A 7 9.04 5.23 -3.70
CA LYS A 7 10.01 4.12 -3.71
C LYS A 7 9.35 2.78 -3.39
N SER A 8 8.48 2.73 -2.38
CA SER A 8 7.76 1.49 -2.01
C SER A 8 6.84 1.02 -3.13
N ILE A 9 6.12 1.94 -3.76
CA ILE A 9 5.21 1.63 -4.88
C ILE A 9 5.98 1.17 -6.11
N ILE A 10 7.08 1.85 -6.45
CA ILE A 10 7.96 1.46 -7.57
C ILE A 10 8.56 0.06 -7.32
N ASN A 11 9.10 -0.19 -6.13
CA ASN A 11 9.66 -1.50 -5.77
C ASN A 11 8.62 -2.62 -5.91
N PHE A 12 7.36 -2.35 -5.52
CA PHE A 12 6.30 -3.32 -5.72
C PHE A 12 6.05 -3.59 -7.20
N ARG A 13 5.96 -2.55 -8.04
CA ARG A 13 5.78 -2.69 -9.49
C ARG A 13 6.92 -3.47 -10.15
N ILE A 14 8.15 -3.22 -9.74
CA ILE A 14 9.33 -3.96 -10.21
C ILE A 14 9.21 -5.45 -9.83
N LYS A 15 8.83 -5.77 -8.59
CA LYS A 15 8.63 -7.16 -8.17
C LYS A 15 7.54 -7.85 -8.98
N LEU A 16 6.41 -7.19 -9.21
CA LEU A 16 5.34 -7.73 -10.04
C LEU A 16 5.80 -7.98 -11.49
N PHE A 17 6.57 -7.06 -12.06
CA PHE A 17 7.15 -7.22 -13.39
C PHE A 17 8.05 -8.48 -13.47
N PHE A 18 8.96 -8.67 -12.51
CA PHE A 18 9.82 -9.86 -12.49
C PHE A 18 9.03 -11.16 -12.31
N VAL A 19 8.05 -11.18 -11.41
CA VAL A 19 7.19 -12.36 -11.22
C VAL A 19 6.40 -12.67 -12.49
N THR A 20 5.94 -11.65 -13.22
CA THR A 20 5.26 -11.84 -14.52
C THR A 20 6.19 -12.42 -15.57
N ILE A 21 7.43 -11.91 -15.69
CA ILE A 21 8.42 -12.48 -16.61
C ILE A 21 8.72 -13.94 -16.28
N LEU A 22 8.89 -14.27 -15.00
CA LEU A 22 9.15 -15.64 -14.57
C LEU A 22 7.98 -16.57 -14.90
N ALA A 23 6.74 -16.12 -14.71
CA ALA A 23 5.55 -16.90 -15.07
C ALA A 23 5.46 -17.15 -16.59
N LEU A 24 5.74 -16.11 -17.39
CA LEU A 24 5.75 -16.24 -18.86
C LEU A 24 6.90 -17.14 -19.34
N ALA A 25 8.09 -17.02 -18.75
CA ALA A 25 9.23 -17.88 -19.05
C ALA A 25 8.92 -19.35 -18.73
N TRP A 26 8.25 -19.62 -17.60
CA TRP A 26 7.79 -20.96 -17.28
C TRP A 26 6.87 -21.53 -18.37
N LEU A 27 5.84 -20.79 -18.77
CA LEU A 27 4.92 -21.22 -19.81
C LEU A 27 5.65 -21.50 -21.15
N ALA A 28 6.60 -20.64 -21.50
CA ALA A 28 7.38 -20.83 -22.72
C ALA A 28 8.25 -22.11 -22.65
N ILE A 29 8.96 -22.30 -21.54
CA ILE A 29 9.88 -23.45 -21.34
C ILE A 29 9.11 -24.77 -21.26
N ALA A 30 7.99 -24.78 -20.51
CA ALA A 30 7.22 -25.99 -20.27
C ALA A 30 6.42 -26.43 -21.50
N TYR A 31 5.75 -25.49 -22.19
CA TYR A 31 4.76 -25.83 -23.22
C TYR A 31 5.21 -25.55 -24.66
N VAL A 32 6.01 -24.50 -24.89
CA VAL A 32 6.46 -24.14 -26.25
C VAL A 32 7.78 -24.83 -26.59
N ILE A 33 8.79 -24.62 -25.74
CA ILE A 33 10.14 -25.18 -26.00
C ILE A 33 10.19 -26.66 -25.60
N LYS A 34 9.35 -27.08 -24.63
CA LYS A 34 9.29 -28.45 -24.09
C LYS A 34 10.65 -28.93 -23.55
N LEU A 35 11.40 -28.02 -22.97
CA LEU A 35 12.73 -28.30 -22.43
C LEU A 35 12.67 -29.17 -21.18
N ILE A 36 11.58 -29.06 -20.41
CA ILE A 36 11.37 -29.81 -19.16
C ILE A 36 10.56 -31.07 -19.51
N LYS A 37 11.09 -32.23 -19.11
CA LYS A 37 10.35 -33.50 -19.21
C LYS A 37 9.53 -33.69 -17.94
N PHE A 38 8.24 -33.89 -18.10
CA PHE A 38 7.34 -34.21 -17.00
C PHE A 38 7.11 -35.73 -16.88
N PRO A 39 6.84 -36.29 -15.66
CA PRO A 39 6.63 -35.57 -14.38
C PRO A 39 7.92 -35.05 -13.76
N LEU A 40 7.91 -33.80 -13.30
CA LEU A 40 9.02 -33.19 -12.58
C LEU A 40 8.80 -33.41 -11.07
N LEU A 41 9.73 -34.10 -10.39
CA LEU A 41 9.57 -34.50 -8.97
C LEU A 41 8.29 -35.32 -8.70
N GLY A 42 7.80 -36.09 -9.70
CA GLY A 42 6.55 -36.84 -9.58
C GLY A 42 5.28 -36.04 -9.76
N ILE A 43 5.39 -34.76 -10.11
CA ILE A 43 4.26 -33.82 -10.28
C ILE A 43 4.12 -33.49 -11.78
N GLU A 44 2.89 -33.53 -12.27
CA GLU A 44 2.55 -33.22 -13.66
C GLU A 44 2.69 -31.73 -13.95
N ASP A 45 2.87 -31.39 -15.23
CA ASP A 45 3.00 -30.01 -15.73
C ASP A 45 1.83 -29.09 -15.35
N GLY A 46 0.59 -29.63 -15.39
CA GLY A 46 -0.61 -28.88 -15.03
C GLY A 46 -0.61 -28.38 -13.58
N ILE A 47 -0.14 -29.21 -12.65
CA ILE A 47 -0.09 -28.83 -11.21
C ILE A 47 0.97 -27.74 -11.00
N TRP A 48 2.16 -27.87 -11.59
CA TRP A 48 3.19 -26.83 -11.52
C TRP A 48 2.71 -25.50 -12.07
N THR A 49 2.02 -25.52 -13.22
CA THR A 49 1.47 -24.33 -13.85
C THR A 49 0.40 -23.69 -12.98
N LEU A 50 -0.46 -24.49 -12.36
CA LEU A 50 -1.47 -23.99 -11.42
C LEU A 50 -0.84 -23.30 -10.21
N VAL A 51 0.23 -23.88 -9.64
CA VAL A 51 0.96 -23.28 -8.51
C VAL A 51 1.59 -21.94 -8.90
N ILE A 52 2.24 -21.86 -10.05
CA ILE A 52 2.88 -20.63 -10.54
C ILE A 52 1.86 -19.53 -10.81
N ILE A 53 0.74 -19.88 -11.45
CA ILE A 53 -0.37 -18.95 -11.68
C ILE A 53 -0.97 -18.47 -10.34
N ALA A 54 -1.15 -19.37 -9.37
CA ALA A 54 -1.68 -19.01 -8.06
C ALA A 54 -0.76 -18.03 -7.33
N ILE A 55 0.57 -18.25 -7.38
CA ILE A 55 1.56 -17.32 -6.81
C ILE A 55 1.50 -15.97 -7.53
N TRP A 56 1.40 -15.97 -8.86
CA TRP A 56 1.31 -14.74 -9.64
C TRP A 56 0.05 -13.93 -9.28
N ILE A 57 -1.11 -14.59 -9.20
CA ILE A 57 -2.37 -13.97 -8.79
C ILE A 57 -2.23 -13.37 -7.38
N LEU A 58 -1.68 -14.13 -6.43
CA LEU A 58 -1.48 -13.65 -5.07
C LEU A 58 -0.62 -12.39 -5.02
N VAL A 59 0.50 -12.36 -5.74
CA VAL A 59 1.38 -11.18 -5.80
C VAL A 59 0.69 -10.02 -6.51
N ALA A 60 -0.01 -10.25 -7.61
CA ALA A 60 -0.69 -9.21 -8.39
C ALA A 60 -1.81 -8.51 -7.60
N PHE A 61 -2.58 -9.26 -6.83
CA PHE A 61 -3.71 -8.74 -6.06
C PHE A 61 -3.37 -8.29 -4.64
N LEU A 62 -2.16 -8.60 -4.15
CA LEU A 62 -1.72 -8.21 -2.80
C LEU A 62 -1.91 -6.72 -2.49
N PRO A 63 -1.57 -5.76 -3.37
CA PRO A 63 -1.79 -4.34 -3.09
C PRO A 63 -3.26 -3.95 -2.99
N MET A 64 -4.12 -4.64 -3.71
CA MET A 64 -5.56 -4.41 -3.64
C MET A 64 -6.12 -4.91 -2.31
N ILE A 65 -5.72 -6.11 -1.88
CA ILE A 65 -6.14 -6.72 -0.60
C ILE A 65 -5.65 -5.87 0.58
N LEU A 66 -4.41 -5.38 0.52
CA LEU A 66 -3.80 -4.58 1.59
C LEU A 66 -4.10 -3.08 1.46
N ASN A 67 -4.90 -2.67 0.47
CA ASN A 67 -5.23 -1.27 0.19
C ASN A 67 -3.97 -0.39 0.08
N TYR A 68 -2.99 -0.80 -0.73
CA TYR A 68 -1.79 -0.01 -0.93
C TYR A 68 -2.15 1.32 -1.60
N GLN A 69 -1.74 2.41 -0.94
CA GLN A 69 -1.91 3.77 -1.46
C GLN A 69 -0.57 4.45 -1.63
N PHE A 70 -0.46 5.23 -2.69
CA PHE A 70 0.53 6.30 -2.73
C PHE A 70 0.12 7.34 -1.71
N ILE A 71 1.07 7.81 -0.91
CA ILE A 71 0.86 8.83 0.11
C ILE A 71 2.00 9.83 0.01
N TYR A 72 1.62 11.08 -0.11
CA TYR A 72 2.45 12.23 0.15
C TYR A 72 1.98 12.86 1.45
N PHE A 73 2.90 13.06 2.37
CA PHE A 73 2.68 13.69 3.66
C PHE A 73 3.56 14.92 3.79
N SER A 74 3.00 16.02 4.26
CA SER A 74 3.72 17.22 4.65
C SER A 74 3.10 17.86 5.88
N ASP A 75 3.93 18.23 6.83
CA ASP A 75 3.59 19.05 7.99
C ASP A 75 4.36 20.37 8.00
N ASP A 76 4.88 20.78 6.85
CA ASP A 76 5.55 22.08 6.70
C ASP A 76 4.52 23.22 6.69
N GLY A 77 4.91 24.38 7.25
CA GLY A 77 4.02 25.52 7.37
C GLY A 77 2.92 25.34 8.42
N GLU A 78 1.74 25.91 8.18
CA GLU A 78 0.62 25.95 9.14
C GLU A 78 -0.38 24.81 8.98
N SER A 79 -0.25 24.01 7.94
CA SER A 79 -1.19 22.93 7.58
C SER A 79 -0.52 21.56 7.59
N ILE A 80 -1.29 20.54 7.90
CA ILE A 80 -0.96 19.12 7.69
C ILE A 80 -1.62 18.71 6.38
N ILE A 81 -0.81 18.22 5.43
CA ILE A 81 -1.26 17.89 4.08
C ILE A 81 -1.06 16.40 3.83
N PHE A 82 -2.14 15.72 3.42
CA PHE A 82 -2.11 14.38 2.87
C PHE A 82 -2.61 14.39 1.43
N ARG A 83 -1.83 13.85 0.51
CA ARG A 83 -2.29 13.55 -0.84
C ARG A 83 -2.14 12.06 -1.06
N PHE A 84 -3.22 11.39 -1.47
CA PHE A 84 -3.20 9.94 -1.59
C PHE A 84 -4.10 9.45 -2.73
N PHE A 85 -3.73 8.31 -3.30
CA PHE A 85 -4.50 7.59 -4.29
C PHE A 85 -4.14 6.09 -4.25
N ASN A 86 -5.05 5.24 -4.73
CA ASN A 86 -4.81 3.80 -4.77
C ASN A 86 -3.69 3.49 -5.76
N ALA A 87 -2.71 2.69 -5.31
CA ALA A 87 -1.52 2.34 -6.08
C ALA A 87 -1.62 0.96 -6.76
N GLY A 88 -2.83 0.38 -6.81
CA GLY A 88 -3.09 -0.89 -7.50
C GLY A 88 -2.88 -0.83 -9.03
N ILE A 89 -3.20 -1.93 -9.70
CA ILE A 89 -3.09 -2.06 -11.17
C ILE A 89 -3.94 -0.99 -11.86
N VAL A 90 -5.12 -0.71 -11.34
CA VAL A 90 -6.00 0.36 -11.82
C VAL A 90 -5.78 1.57 -10.91
N GLY A 91 -5.34 2.68 -11.50
CA GLY A 91 -5.12 3.94 -10.78
C GLY A 91 -6.43 4.44 -10.15
N GLY A 92 -6.35 4.87 -8.89
CA GLY A 92 -7.48 5.41 -8.15
C GLY A 92 -7.62 6.94 -8.27
N LYS A 93 -8.78 7.45 -7.84
CA LYS A 93 -9.02 8.90 -7.70
C LYS A 93 -7.98 9.51 -6.77
N LYS A 94 -7.40 10.63 -7.18
CA LYS A 94 -6.50 11.42 -6.34
C LYS A 94 -7.32 12.17 -5.29
N ASN A 95 -6.97 11.99 -4.04
CA ASN A 95 -7.59 12.66 -2.91
C ASN A 95 -6.55 13.54 -2.22
N SER A 96 -7.01 14.66 -1.67
CA SER A 96 -6.20 15.56 -0.85
C SER A 96 -6.97 15.91 0.41
N VAL A 97 -6.28 15.88 1.54
CA VAL A 97 -6.76 16.35 2.83
C VAL A 97 -5.75 17.36 3.33
N GLU A 98 -6.21 18.58 3.59
CA GLU A 98 -5.42 19.66 4.16
C GLU A 98 -6.12 20.18 5.40
N ILE A 99 -5.41 20.18 6.53
CA ILE A 99 -5.96 20.55 7.84
C ILE A 99 -4.99 21.53 8.49
N SER A 100 -5.51 22.69 8.92
CA SER A 100 -4.71 23.61 9.73
C SER A 100 -4.31 22.92 11.05
N LYS A 101 -3.06 23.08 11.46
CA LYS A 101 -2.55 22.56 12.73
C LYS A 101 -3.36 23.06 13.94
N ARG A 102 -3.95 24.26 13.83
CA ARG A 102 -4.80 24.87 14.88
C ARG A 102 -6.13 24.15 15.06
N THR A 103 -6.66 23.57 13.98
CA THR A 103 -7.95 22.86 13.99
C THR A 103 -7.79 21.35 14.01
N PHE A 104 -6.56 20.83 14.05
CA PHE A 104 -6.30 19.41 14.12
C PHE A 104 -6.76 18.85 15.48
N ALA A 105 -7.73 17.96 15.46
CA ALA A 105 -8.36 17.39 16.66
C ALA A 105 -7.79 16.01 17.04
N GLY A 106 -6.79 15.51 16.27
CA GLY A 106 -6.14 14.25 16.56
C GLY A 106 -6.33 13.21 15.45
N PHE A 107 -5.90 11.99 15.73
CA PHE A 107 -5.97 10.88 14.79
C PHE A 107 -6.21 9.55 15.51
N LYS A 108 -6.71 8.56 14.76
CA LYS A 108 -6.87 7.18 15.21
C LYS A 108 -6.20 6.25 14.21
N THR A 109 -5.42 5.28 14.69
CA THR A 109 -4.85 4.23 13.86
C THR A 109 -5.72 2.97 13.95
N GLU A 110 -5.98 2.34 12.80
CA GLU A 110 -6.68 1.07 12.73
C GLU A 110 -5.79 0.04 12.01
N SER A 111 -5.87 -1.20 12.47
CA SER A 111 -5.09 -2.30 11.93
C SER A 111 -6.03 -3.47 11.64
N LYS A 112 -5.90 -4.07 10.45
CA LYS A 112 -6.65 -5.24 10.00
C LYS A 112 -5.70 -6.32 9.53
N TYR A 113 -6.20 -7.56 9.39
CA TYR A 113 -5.43 -8.70 8.90
C TYR A 113 -4.10 -8.89 9.67
N PHE A 114 -4.16 -9.01 11.01
CA PHE A 114 -2.99 -9.20 11.88
C PHE A 114 -1.88 -8.14 11.69
N GLY A 115 -2.26 -6.90 11.38
CA GLY A 115 -1.30 -5.80 11.20
C GLY A 115 -0.78 -5.60 9.78
N LEU A 116 -1.20 -6.41 8.82
CA LEU A 116 -0.80 -6.28 7.42
C LEU A 116 -1.44 -5.07 6.73
N SER A 117 -2.72 -4.79 7.03
CA SER A 117 -3.40 -3.59 6.54
C SER A 117 -3.54 -2.59 7.68
N ARG A 118 -3.02 -1.39 7.48
CA ARG A 118 -3.05 -0.29 8.46
C ARG A 118 -3.61 0.96 7.84
N SER A 119 -4.45 1.66 8.59
CA SER A 119 -5.03 2.94 8.18
C SER A 119 -4.97 3.96 9.31
N ILE A 120 -5.02 5.22 8.93
CA ILE A 120 -5.12 6.36 9.83
C ILE A 120 -6.40 7.13 9.49
N ILE A 121 -7.14 7.50 10.52
CA ILE A 121 -8.31 8.35 10.44
C ILE A 121 -7.95 9.66 11.12
N ILE A 122 -8.20 10.77 10.46
CA ILE A 122 -7.86 12.11 10.93
C ILE A 122 -9.13 12.81 11.35
N PHE A 123 -9.02 13.60 12.42
CA PHE A 123 -10.09 14.39 12.99
C PHE A 123 -9.74 15.88 12.91
N GLN A 124 -10.72 16.71 12.58
CA GLN A 124 -10.61 18.16 12.56
C GLN A 124 -11.72 18.81 13.35
N GLN A 125 -11.40 19.80 14.13
CA GLN A 125 -12.36 20.68 14.79
C GLN A 125 -12.97 21.64 13.76
N VAL A 126 -14.29 21.60 13.60
CA VAL A 126 -15.06 22.51 12.73
C VAL A 126 -16.13 23.17 13.57
N GLY A 127 -15.87 24.38 14.05
CA GLY A 127 -16.71 25.02 15.06
C GLY A 127 -16.75 24.19 16.36
N ASN A 128 -17.96 23.83 16.79
CA ASN A 128 -18.17 23.00 17.99
C ASN A 128 -18.20 21.49 17.70
N ASN A 129 -18.06 21.09 16.44
CA ASN A 129 -18.13 19.68 16.01
C ASN A 129 -16.75 19.14 15.62
N ILE A 130 -16.59 17.83 15.70
CA ILE A 130 -15.41 17.13 15.20
C ILE A 130 -15.78 16.45 13.88
N ALA A 131 -15.16 16.89 12.79
CA ALA A 131 -15.25 16.24 11.49
C ALA A 131 -14.26 15.07 11.40
N LYS A 132 -14.73 13.96 10.84
CA LYS A 132 -13.94 12.74 10.61
C LYS A 132 -13.63 12.62 9.11
N TYR A 133 -12.36 12.52 8.75
CA TYR A 133 -11.93 12.26 7.38
C TYR A 133 -11.98 10.78 7.02
N PRO A 134 -12.09 10.44 5.73
CA PRO A 134 -11.98 9.05 5.28
C PRO A 134 -10.64 8.42 5.70
N PRO A 135 -10.61 7.09 5.91
CA PRO A 135 -9.38 6.41 6.29
C PRO A 135 -8.33 6.49 5.18
N ILE A 136 -7.10 6.85 5.54
CA ILE A 136 -5.92 6.84 4.67
C ILE A 136 -5.15 5.56 4.96
N HIS A 137 -4.94 4.71 3.95
CA HIS A 137 -4.28 3.42 4.13
C HIS A 137 -2.76 3.58 4.06
N ILE A 138 -2.10 3.36 5.21
CA ILE A 138 -0.66 3.56 5.40
C ILE A 138 0.16 2.27 5.30
N SER A 139 -0.42 1.19 4.78
CA SER A 139 0.23 -0.13 4.66
C SER A 139 1.49 -0.11 3.78
N ALA A 140 1.50 0.72 2.75
CA ALA A 140 2.63 0.85 1.81
C ALA A 140 3.77 1.76 2.32
N LEU A 141 3.60 2.42 3.47
CA LEU A 141 4.68 3.18 4.11
C LEU A 141 5.71 2.25 4.72
N THR A 142 6.98 2.62 4.63
CA THR A 142 8.03 1.96 5.41
C THR A 142 7.81 2.18 6.91
N ARG A 143 8.41 1.34 7.74
CA ARG A 143 8.32 1.48 9.20
C ARG A 143 8.83 2.86 9.67
N ASP A 144 9.91 3.34 9.08
CA ASP A 144 10.49 4.65 9.41
C ASP A 144 9.55 5.80 9.01
N GLN A 145 9.04 5.82 7.79
CA GLN A 145 8.08 6.83 7.32
C GLN A 145 6.82 6.86 8.19
N ARG A 146 6.29 5.70 8.52
CA ARG A 146 5.11 5.59 9.39
C ARG A 146 5.37 6.15 10.79
N ASN A 147 6.50 5.78 11.40
CA ASN A 147 6.86 6.26 12.74
C ASN A 147 7.05 7.78 12.74
N LYS A 148 7.76 8.33 11.76
CA LYS A 148 7.95 9.78 11.61
C LYS A 148 6.63 10.52 11.45
N MET A 149 5.73 10.01 10.61
CA MET A 149 4.40 10.59 10.42
C MET A 149 3.59 10.57 11.72
N LEU A 150 3.53 9.44 12.41
CA LEU A 150 2.78 9.31 13.67
C LEU A 150 3.36 10.21 14.76
N GLN A 151 4.68 10.31 14.85
CA GLN A 151 5.36 11.20 15.78
C GLN A 151 5.01 12.67 15.51
N SER A 152 5.06 13.11 14.25
CA SER A 152 4.65 14.46 13.85
C SER A 152 3.19 14.74 14.24
N LEU A 153 2.28 13.84 13.90
CA LEU A 153 0.86 14.01 14.22
C LEU A 153 0.60 14.05 15.74
N THR A 154 1.35 13.28 16.51
CA THR A 154 1.25 13.29 17.97
C THR A 154 1.68 14.63 18.57
N MET A 155 2.65 15.32 17.97
CA MET A 155 3.08 16.65 18.42
C MET A 155 1.99 17.72 18.27
N TYR A 156 1.12 17.58 17.25
CA TYR A 156 0.04 18.54 16.98
C TYR A 156 -1.29 18.12 17.58
N ALA A 157 -1.43 16.88 18.05
CA ALA A 157 -2.66 16.41 18.69
C ALA A 157 -2.89 17.16 20.02
N PRO A 158 -4.15 17.53 20.33
CA PRO A 158 -4.48 18.09 21.63
C PRO A 158 -3.97 17.15 22.74
N LYS A 159 -3.30 17.70 23.73
CA LYS A 159 -2.97 16.95 24.95
C LYS A 159 -4.28 16.67 25.68
N ALA A 160 -4.60 15.40 25.90
CA ALA A 160 -5.73 14.98 26.71
C ALA A 160 -5.55 15.43 28.17
#